data_d4aa9f64ea2781dd597b3dad4b9c4dd8
#
_entry.id   d4aa9f64ea2781dd597b3dad4b9c4dd8
#
_cell.length_a   1.000
_cell.length_b   1.000
_cell.length_c   1.000
_cell.angle_alpha   90.00
_cell.angle_beta   90.00
_cell.angle_gamma   90.00
#
_symmetry.space_group_name_H-M   'P 1'
#
loop_
_entity.id
_entity.type
_entity.pdbx_description
1 polymer ?
#
loop_
_entity_poly.entity_id
_entity_poly.type
_entity_poly.pdbx_seq_one_letter_code
_entity_poly.pdbx_strand_id
1 'polypeptide(L)'
;MTVGDILVSINQASLETMLPLTAVQTSADIERYYKEGYSIGITATEFAKKYPRLPVDKIYAAHNMLAPLYYCELDSTTVPIVLSLNIYGDKRLAVNSESDEKFQQRVLGAAENISTGNAPFIRSYLFSLEDSLRVSVLSKYIELSNPGEDLYVLFLDLYRTSDFGFSSLSENGLQKVFAGKSQKQKQDTEKKLSSLPDVVTIYRGEGSKSTPYEKSFSWTTSYKAACFFACRIPSLENSRIITAHVSKCDIIEYFPNDEEKEVLISPAAINEVKIDTLYGIDALADKIPAFYSLYQRYRSRISALYDDYGRIDDEEHNAEHTLRVLFDALLLVQVQGIDLTKKESHQLCDAILYHDIGRTNDDVDDSHGAKSRDIYYDTVSDCNPATAFLIEYHCLDDRKALADLKTSNIRNKERVWLLYTILKDADALDRVRF
;
A
#
# COMPACT_ATOMS: atom_id res chain seq x y z
N MET A 1 -12.74 10.06 11.70
CA MET A 1 -11.65 9.13 11.34
C MET A 1 -12.04 8.60 9.99
N THR A 2 -11.34 8.95 8.94
CA THR A 2 -11.64 8.49 7.58
C THR A 2 -11.14 7.06 7.41
N VAL A 3 -11.65 6.30 6.43
CA VAL A 3 -11.13 4.95 6.10
C VAL A 3 -9.65 5.02 5.75
N GLY A 4 -9.19 6.10 5.12
CA GLY A 4 -7.77 6.38 4.93
C GLY A 4 -6.99 6.48 6.23
N ASP A 5 -7.57 7.05 7.30
CA ASP A 5 -6.95 7.09 8.64
C ASP A 5 -6.89 5.71 9.28
N ILE A 6 -7.88 4.85 9.00
CA ILE A 6 -7.94 3.47 9.49
C ILE A 6 -6.91 2.60 8.76
N LEU A 7 -6.81 2.69 7.43
CA LEU A 7 -5.79 1.97 6.65
C LEU A 7 -4.36 2.43 7.00
N VAL A 8 -4.16 3.73 7.28
CA VAL A 8 -2.88 4.24 7.81
C VAL A 8 -2.58 3.66 9.19
N SER A 9 -3.60 3.47 10.04
CA SER A 9 -3.41 2.91 11.37
C SER A 9 -3.12 1.40 11.35
N ILE A 10 -3.70 0.65 10.40
CA ILE A 10 -3.39 -0.78 10.20
C ILE A 10 -1.92 -0.97 9.79
N ASN A 11 -1.41 -0.11 8.90
CA ASN A 11 -0.02 -0.13 8.47
C ASN A 11 0.99 0.33 9.53
N GLN A 12 0.52 0.83 10.68
CA GLN A 12 1.34 1.27 11.81
C GLN A 12 1.11 0.43 13.08
N ALA A 13 0.52 -0.77 12.96
CA ALA A 13 0.48 -1.69 14.09
C ALA A 13 1.93 -1.97 14.54
N SER A 14 2.34 -1.35 15.63
CA SER A 14 3.68 -1.41 16.18
C SER A 14 3.68 -2.36 17.37
N LEU A 15 4.69 -3.23 17.43
CA LEU A 15 4.97 -4.00 18.63
C LEU A 15 5.38 -3.09 19.82
N GLU A 16 5.65 -1.80 19.55
CA GLU A 16 6.08 -0.82 20.55
C GLU A 16 4.95 -0.34 21.50
N THR A 17 3.69 -0.48 21.06
CA THR A 17 2.52 -0.08 21.85
C THR A 17 1.64 -1.29 22.17
N MET A 18 2.15 -2.21 22.98
CA MET A 18 1.40 -3.40 23.38
C MET A 18 0.75 -3.19 24.75
N LEU A 19 -0.53 -3.55 24.85
CA LEU A 19 -1.25 -3.57 26.12
C LEU A 19 -1.17 -4.98 26.72
N PRO A 20 -0.63 -5.18 27.94
CA PRO A 20 -0.65 -6.48 28.58
C PRO A 20 -2.10 -6.92 28.83
N LEU A 21 -2.44 -8.16 28.45
CA LEU A 21 -3.81 -8.66 28.62
C LEU A 21 -4.25 -8.69 30.11
N THR A 22 -3.29 -8.78 31.02
CA THR A 22 -3.55 -8.68 32.47
C THR A 22 -4.15 -7.35 32.90
N ALA A 23 -4.08 -6.30 32.09
CA ALA A 23 -4.75 -5.02 32.34
C ALA A 23 -6.26 -5.08 32.03
N VAL A 24 -6.73 -6.14 31.34
CA VAL A 24 -8.13 -6.28 30.88
C VAL A 24 -8.84 -7.31 31.77
N GLN A 25 -9.43 -6.82 32.86
CA GLN A 25 -10.05 -7.70 33.87
C GLN A 25 -11.57 -7.85 33.70
N THR A 26 -12.22 -6.83 33.12
CA THR A 26 -13.68 -6.76 32.99
C THR A 26 -14.10 -6.35 31.59
N SER A 27 -15.37 -6.57 31.24
CA SER A 27 -15.95 -6.08 29.99
C SER A 27 -15.88 -4.55 29.87
N ALA A 28 -15.91 -3.82 30.97
CA ALA A 28 -15.75 -2.36 30.97
C ALA A 28 -14.31 -1.95 30.58
N ASP A 29 -13.30 -2.77 30.90
CA ASP A 29 -11.93 -2.54 30.44
C ASP A 29 -11.82 -2.74 28.93
N ILE A 30 -12.50 -3.74 28.38
CA ILE A 30 -12.57 -3.95 26.92
C ILE A 30 -13.12 -2.71 26.22
N GLU A 31 -14.26 -2.16 26.70
CA GLU A 31 -14.86 -0.96 26.13
C GLU A 31 -13.96 0.28 26.26
N ARG A 32 -13.26 0.41 27.39
CA ARG A 32 -12.33 1.52 27.62
C ARG A 32 -11.17 1.46 26.65
N TYR A 33 -10.48 0.32 26.57
CA TYR A 33 -9.32 0.17 25.70
C TYR A 33 -9.69 0.19 24.21
N TYR A 34 -10.92 -0.23 23.85
CA TYR A 34 -11.40 -0.06 22.49
C TYR A 34 -11.44 1.42 22.07
N LYS A 35 -11.86 2.32 22.95
CA LYS A 35 -11.84 3.77 22.72
C LYS A 35 -10.42 4.35 22.61
N GLU A 36 -9.44 3.66 23.19
CA GLU A 36 -8.02 4.00 23.13
C GLU A 36 -7.33 3.37 21.89
N GLY A 37 -8.07 2.67 21.02
CA GLY A 37 -7.53 2.10 19.78
C GLY A 37 -7.11 0.62 19.86
N TYR A 38 -7.43 -0.10 20.94
CA TYR A 38 -7.16 -1.53 21.06
C TYR A 38 -8.38 -2.36 20.70
N SER A 39 -8.21 -3.35 19.80
CA SER A 39 -9.25 -4.34 19.50
C SER A 39 -9.08 -5.56 20.41
N ILE A 40 -9.80 -5.57 21.54
CA ILE A 40 -9.72 -6.61 22.56
C ILE A 40 -11.08 -7.32 22.62
N GLY A 41 -11.09 -8.66 22.52
CA GLY A 41 -12.32 -9.44 22.51
C GLY A 41 -12.48 -10.40 23.70
N ILE A 42 -11.53 -10.40 24.64
CA ILE A 42 -11.52 -11.34 25.77
C ILE A 42 -10.82 -10.73 26.98
N THR A 43 -11.33 -11.01 28.19
CA THR A 43 -10.66 -10.63 29.44
C THR A 43 -9.50 -11.59 29.77
N ALA A 44 -8.58 -11.14 30.63
CA ALA A 44 -7.49 -11.98 31.13
C ALA A 44 -7.97 -13.28 31.77
N THR A 45 -9.04 -13.19 32.58
CA THR A 45 -9.64 -14.34 33.26
C THR A 45 -10.26 -15.34 32.27
N GLU A 46 -10.98 -14.85 31.27
CA GLU A 46 -11.57 -15.71 30.22
C GLU A 46 -10.48 -16.35 29.37
N PHE A 47 -9.42 -15.59 29.01
CA PHE A 47 -8.28 -16.13 28.28
C PHE A 47 -7.59 -17.25 29.04
N ALA A 48 -7.25 -17.03 30.33
CA ALA A 48 -6.61 -18.03 31.18
C ALA A 48 -7.46 -19.30 31.34
N LYS A 49 -8.79 -19.16 31.42
CA LYS A 49 -9.72 -20.28 31.47
C LYS A 49 -9.76 -21.07 30.16
N LYS A 50 -9.74 -20.37 29.04
CA LYS A 50 -9.82 -20.95 27.71
C LYS A 50 -8.50 -21.60 27.27
N TYR A 51 -7.38 -20.97 27.61
CA TYR A 51 -6.04 -21.39 27.21
C TYR A 51 -5.11 -21.56 28.42
N PRO A 52 -5.35 -22.56 29.28
CA PRO A 52 -4.67 -22.68 30.58
C PRO A 52 -3.16 -23.00 30.49
N ARG A 53 -2.67 -23.41 29.32
CA ARG A 53 -1.22 -23.67 29.09
C ARG A 53 -0.46 -22.44 28.59
N LEU A 54 -1.14 -21.37 28.24
CA LEU A 54 -0.52 -20.11 27.81
C LEU A 54 -0.47 -19.13 28.99
N PRO A 55 0.69 -18.56 29.29
CA PRO A 55 0.85 -17.62 30.39
C PRO A 55 0.20 -16.29 30.05
N VAL A 56 -0.90 -15.94 30.74
CA VAL A 56 -1.68 -14.73 30.45
C VAL A 56 -0.89 -13.44 30.68
N ASP A 57 0.11 -13.47 31.55
CA ASP A 57 1.04 -12.38 31.83
C ASP A 57 2.05 -12.13 30.70
N LYS A 58 2.13 -13.05 29.73
CA LYS A 58 2.94 -12.95 28.51
C LYS A 58 2.12 -12.67 27.26
N ILE A 59 0.84 -12.35 27.41
CA ILE A 59 -0.07 -12.03 26.31
C ILE A 59 -0.30 -10.52 26.28
N TYR A 60 -0.18 -9.95 25.07
CA TYR A 60 -0.33 -8.52 24.85
C TYR A 60 -1.28 -8.29 23.66
N ALA A 61 -2.16 -7.29 23.79
CA ALA A 61 -3.05 -6.88 22.72
C ALA A 61 -2.38 -5.82 21.84
N ALA A 62 -2.55 -5.96 20.53
CA ALA A 62 -2.07 -4.99 19.56
C ALA A 62 -2.93 -3.74 19.53
N HIS A 63 -2.28 -2.59 19.30
CA HIS A 63 -2.93 -1.31 19.05
C HIS A 63 -3.22 -1.12 17.56
N ASN A 64 -4.31 -0.40 17.24
CA ASN A 64 -4.71 -0.01 15.88
C ASN A 64 -4.99 -1.19 14.91
N MET A 65 -5.57 -2.28 15.40
CA MET A 65 -6.00 -3.40 14.55
C MET A 65 -7.52 -3.42 14.39
N LEU A 66 -8.01 -3.78 13.20
CA LEU A 66 -9.46 -3.91 12.92
C LEU A 66 -10.08 -5.11 13.66
N ALA A 67 -9.31 -6.18 13.87
CA ALA A 67 -9.73 -7.37 14.59
C ALA A 67 -8.82 -7.62 15.80
N PRO A 68 -9.30 -8.31 16.86
CA PRO A 68 -8.47 -8.65 18.00
C PRO A 68 -7.22 -9.44 17.59
N LEU A 69 -6.07 -8.85 17.85
CA LEU A 69 -4.77 -9.46 17.60
C LEU A 69 -3.93 -9.40 18.88
N TYR A 70 -3.34 -10.53 19.21
CA TYR A 70 -2.54 -10.67 20.41
C TYR A 70 -1.15 -11.19 20.08
N TYR A 71 -0.20 -10.84 20.93
CA TYR A 71 1.15 -11.36 20.92
C TYR A 71 1.38 -12.19 22.16
N CYS A 72 2.11 -13.29 22.01
CA CYS A 72 2.54 -14.11 23.12
C CYS A 72 4.08 -14.11 23.17
N GLU A 73 4.63 -13.65 24.29
CA GLU A 73 6.06 -13.78 24.62
C GLU A 73 6.22 -14.92 25.63
N LEU A 74 6.53 -16.13 25.13
CA LEU A 74 6.70 -17.29 26.01
C LEU A 74 8.05 -17.34 26.71
N ASP A 75 9.05 -16.65 26.15
CA ASP A 75 10.39 -16.47 26.73
C ASP A 75 10.87 -15.07 26.37
N SER A 76 11.61 -14.40 27.25
CA SER A 76 12.17 -13.08 27.03
C SER A 76 13.18 -13.02 25.88
N THR A 77 13.67 -14.16 25.42
CA THR A 77 14.59 -14.32 24.28
C THR A 77 13.88 -14.69 22.98
N THR A 78 12.57 -14.99 23.02
CA THR A 78 11.82 -15.39 21.83
C THR A 78 11.16 -14.21 21.12
N VAL A 79 11.00 -14.38 19.81
CA VAL A 79 10.19 -13.49 19.00
C VAL A 79 8.72 -13.62 19.43
N PRO A 80 7.95 -12.54 19.53
CA PRO A 80 6.53 -12.61 19.82
C PRO A 80 5.80 -13.49 18.81
N ILE A 81 4.95 -14.37 19.30
CA ILE A 81 4.07 -15.19 18.47
C ILE A 81 2.76 -14.45 18.32
N VAL A 82 2.41 -14.16 17.08
CA VAL A 82 1.15 -13.49 16.76
C VAL A 82 0.00 -14.48 16.88
N LEU A 83 -0.99 -14.13 17.68
CA LEU A 83 -2.20 -14.90 17.91
C LEU A 83 -3.38 -14.11 17.35
N SER A 84 -3.96 -14.56 16.26
CA SER A 84 -5.26 -14.07 15.81
C SER A 84 -6.35 -14.86 16.52
N LEU A 85 -6.98 -14.25 17.50
CA LEU A 85 -8.15 -14.80 18.16
C LEU A 85 -9.40 -14.26 17.46
N ASN A 86 -9.83 -14.91 16.40
CA ASN A 86 -11.08 -14.54 15.76
C ASN A 86 -12.27 -14.99 16.61
N ILE A 87 -12.81 -14.06 17.38
CA ILE A 87 -13.98 -14.28 18.23
C ILE A 87 -15.28 -14.17 17.42
N TYR A 88 -15.22 -13.59 16.21
CA TYR A 88 -16.41 -13.27 15.39
C TYR A 88 -16.61 -14.17 14.16
N GLY A 89 -15.88 -15.25 14.03
CA GLY A 89 -16.20 -16.31 13.04
C GLY A 89 -15.87 -15.99 11.59
N ASP A 90 -14.91 -15.13 11.31
CA ASP A 90 -14.46 -14.86 9.94
C ASP A 90 -13.72 -16.08 9.36
N LYS A 91 -14.19 -16.53 8.18
CA LYS A 91 -13.71 -17.76 7.51
C LYS A 91 -12.28 -17.69 6.99
N ARG A 92 -11.64 -16.53 7.02
CA ARG A 92 -10.27 -16.33 6.47
C ARG A 92 -9.16 -16.83 7.37
N LEU A 93 -9.43 -17.02 8.65
CA LEU A 93 -8.44 -17.53 9.60
C LEU A 93 -8.83 -18.95 10.00
N ALA A 94 -8.11 -19.93 9.50
CA ALA A 94 -8.30 -21.38 9.76
C ALA A 94 -8.23 -21.78 11.25
N VAL A 95 -8.07 -20.81 12.16
CA VAL A 95 -7.98 -20.97 13.60
C VAL A 95 -9.34 -21.33 14.24
N ASN A 96 -10.46 -21.02 13.58
CA ASN A 96 -11.81 -21.13 14.18
C ASN A 96 -12.39 -22.55 14.24
N SER A 97 -11.77 -23.52 13.57
CA SER A 97 -12.17 -24.93 13.66
C SER A 97 -11.25 -25.76 14.54
N GLU A 98 -10.19 -25.16 15.08
CA GLU A 98 -9.21 -25.85 15.91
C GLU A 98 -9.67 -25.91 17.35
N SER A 99 -9.51 -27.08 18.01
CA SER A 99 -9.76 -27.16 19.45
C SER A 99 -8.77 -26.32 20.24
N ASP A 100 -9.19 -25.78 21.40
CA ASP A 100 -8.33 -24.96 22.26
C ASP A 100 -7.02 -25.65 22.64
N GLU A 101 -7.04 -26.97 22.77
CA GLU A 101 -5.83 -27.75 23.06
C GLU A 101 -4.86 -27.79 21.88
N LYS A 102 -5.35 -28.00 20.66
CA LYS A 102 -4.52 -27.95 19.45
C LYS A 102 -3.94 -26.59 19.21
N PHE A 103 -4.73 -25.53 19.42
CA PHE A 103 -4.28 -24.16 19.35
C PHE A 103 -3.11 -23.92 20.30
N GLN A 104 -3.23 -24.28 21.58
CA GLN A 104 -2.16 -24.15 22.56
C GLN A 104 -0.90 -24.94 22.16
N GLN A 105 -1.05 -26.17 21.68
CA GLN A 105 0.07 -26.99 21.20
C GLN A 105 0.78 -26.33 20.02
N ARG A 106 0.03 -25.75 19.09
CA ARG A 106 0.59 -25.03 17.94
C ARG A 106 1.38 -23.78 18.36
N VAL A 107 0.85 -23.00 19.31
CA VAL A 107 1.56 -21.80 19.83
C VAL A 107 2.85 -22.21 20.54
N LEU A 108 2.81 -23.22 21.41
CA LEU A 108 4.00 -23.71 22.12
C LEU A 108 5.04 -24.29 21.15
N GLY A 109 4.59 -25.05 20.14
CA GLY A 109 5.49 -25.59 19.11
C GLY A 109 6.11 -24.49 18.23
N ALA A 110 5.36 -23.42 17.93
CA ALA A 110 5.90 -22.27 17.23
C ALA A 110 6.97 -21.57 18.06
N ALA A 111 6.74 -21.35 19.36
CA ALA A 111 7.73 -20.78 20.27
C ALA A 111 9.02 -21.58 20.32
N GLU A 112 8.92 -22.92 20.42
CA GLU A 112 10.07 -23.81 20.43
C GLU A 112 10.87 -23.73 19.11
N ASN A 113 10.20 -23.77 17.97
CA ASN A 113 10.87 -23.65 16.66
C ASN A 113 11.57 -22.29 16.47
N ILE A 114 10.96 -21.21 16.94
CA ILE A 114 11.56 -19.87 16.88
C ILE A 114 12.77 -19.79 17.82
N SER A 115 12.64 -20.28 19.06
CA SER A 115 13.72 -20.23 20.05
C SER A 115 14.93 -21.08 19.66
N THR A 116 14.70 -22.19 18.95
CA THR A 116 15.78 -23.06 18.43
C THR A 116 16.37 -22.59 17.11
N GLY A 117 15.85 -21.50 16.52
CA GLY A 117 16.38 -20.94 15.26
C GLY A 117 16.07 -21.84 14.04
N ASN A 118 14.92 -22.55 14.03
CA ASN A 118 14.50 -23.38 12.89
C ASN A 118 14.16 -22.49 11.68
N ALA A 119 15.15 -22.23 10.83
CA ALA A 119 15.03 -21.31 9.70
C ALA A 119 13.85 -21.60 8.73
N PRO A 120 13.59 -22.86 8.31
CA PRO A 120 12.43 -23.16 7.47
C PRO A 120 11.10 -22.84 8.16
N PHE A 121 10.99 -23.10 9.47
CA PHE A 121 9.80 -22.76 10.23
C PHE A 121 9.62 -21.24 10.34
N ILE A 122 10.66 -20.53 10.72
CA ILE A 122 10.63 -19.07 10.88
C ILE A 122 10.23 -18.39 9.57
N ARG A 123 10.79 -18.85 8.44
CA ARG A 123 10.40 -18.35 7.12
C ARG A 123 8.90 -18.55 6.86
N SER A 124 8.39 -19.77 7.02
CA SER A 124 6.97 -20.07 6.82
C SER A 124 6.07 -19.28 7.78
N TYR A 125 6.49 -19.12 9.02
CA TYR A 125 5.77 -18.33 10.01
C TYR A 125 5.67 -16.85 9.62
N LEU A 126 6.78 -16.21 9.26
CA LEU A 126 6.79 -14.81 8.87
C LEU A 126 5.94 -14.57 7.61
N PHE A 127 6.00 -15.47 6.62
CA PHE A 127 5.16 -15.37 5.43
C PHE A 127 3.66 -15.61 5.69
N SER A 128 3.30 -16.23 6.81
CA SER A 128 1.90 -16.41 7.21
C SER A 128 1.31 -15.18 7.93
N LEU A 129 2.15 -14.20 8.28
CA LEU A 129 1.71 -12.98 8.93
C LEU A 129 1.20 -11.96 7.87
N GLU A 130 0.27 -11.11 8.30
CA GLU A 130 -0.11 -9.94 7.51
C GLU A 130 1.10 -9.03 7.28
N ASP A 131 1.14 -8.37 6.13
CA ASP A 131 2.28 -7.54 5.70
C ASP A 131 2.65 -6.46 6.72
N SER A 132 1.64 -5.82 7.32
CA SER A 132 1.81 -4.77 8.34
C SER A 132 2.58 -5.25 9.59
N LEU A 133 2.50 -6.54 9.91
CA LEU A 133 3.14 -7.14 11.08
C LEU A 133 4.43 -7.87 10.74
N ARG A 134 4.54 -8.36 9.51
CA ARG A 134 5.63 -9.23 9.05
C ARG A 134 7.00 -8.60 9.31
N VAL A 135 7.19 -7.36 8.89
CA VAL A 135 8.47 -6.65 9.03
C VAL A 135 8.76 -6.28 10.48
N SER A 136 7.74 -5.93 11.27
CA SER A 136 7.92 -5.64 12.71
C SER A 136 8.37 -6.89 13.48
N VAL A 137 7.78 -8.05 13.17
CA VAL A 137 8.20 -9.34 13.78
C VAL A 137 9.58 -9.78 13.28
N LEU A 138 9.87 -9.56 11.98
CA LEU A 138 11.21 -9.78 11.42
C LEU A 138 12.26 -8.92 12.11
N SER A 139 11.98 -7.63 12.34
CA SER A 139 12.88 -6.71 13.04
C SER A 139 13.24 -7.26 14.43
N LYS A 140 12.24 -7.71 15.18
CA LYS A 140 12.46 -8.33 16.49
C LYS A 140 13.28 -9.62 16.39
N TYR A 141 13.01 -10.45 15.41
CA TYR A 141 13.79 -11.66 15.16
C TYR A 141 15.26 -11.34 14.83
N ILE A 142 15.51 -10.32 14.01
CA ILE A 142 16.86 -9.85 13.68
C ILE A 142 17.62 -9.39 14.94
N GLU A 143 16.97 -8.66 15.84
CA GLU A 143 17.60 -8.22 17.09
C GLU A 143 18.08 -9.39 17.95
N LEU A 144 17.30 -10.45 18.03
CA LEU A 144 17.57 -11.64 18.87
C LEU A 144 18.47 -12.68 18.19
N SER A 145 18.56 -12.67 16.85
CA SER A 145 19.32 -13.64 16.08
C SER A 145 20.81 -13.29 15.99
N ASN A 146 21.63 -14.30 15.71
CA ASN A 146 23.02 -14.10 15.33
C ASN A 146 23.15 -13.86 13.83
N PRO A 147 24.16 -13.08 13.36
CA PRO A 147 24.45 -12.96 11.95
C PRO A 147 24.69 -14.32 11.29
N GLY A 148 24.11 -14.54 10.11
CA GLY A 148 24.28 -15.78 9.35
C GLY A 148 23.62 -15.70 7.99
N GLU A 149 24.01 -16.61 7.09
CA GLU A 149 23.51 -16.66 5.73
C GLU A 149 21.97 -16.82 5.68
N ASP A 150 21.42 -17.64 6.57
CA ASP A 150 19.96 -17.86 6.66
C ASP A 150 19.22 -16.57 7.02
N LEU A 151 19.78 -15.74 7.92
CA LEU A 151 19.18 -14.46 8.28
C LEU A 151 19.20 -13.48 7.11
N TYR A 152 20.30 -13.44 6.36
CA TYR A 152 20.41 -12.59 5.16
C TYR A 152 19.42 -13.00 4.08
N VAL A 153 19.32 -14.31 3.78
CA VAL A 153 18.37 -14.83 2.79
C VAL A 153 16.93 -14.54 3.20
N LEU A 154 16.60 -14.81 4.46
CA LEU A 154 15.27 -14.53 5.01
C LEU A 154 14.91 -13.05 4.89
N PHE A 155 15.85 -12.17 5.25
CA PHE A 155 15.64 -10.72 5.10
C PHE A 155 15.35 -10.34 3.65
N LEU A 156 16.15 -10.80 2.69
CA LEU A 156 15.94 -10.45 1.28
C LEU A 156 14.60 -10.96 0.74
N ASP A 157 14.23 -12.19 1.11
CA ASP A 157 12.95 -12.76 0.68
C ASP A 157 11.77 -11.93 1.17
N LEU A 158 11.79 -11.52 2.44
CA LEU A 158 10.73 -10.72 3.04
C LEU A 158 10.76 -9.25 2.55
N TYR A 159 11.95 -8.69 2.40
CA TYR A 159 12.14 -7.33 1.90
C TYR A 159 11.51 -7.14 0.51
N ARG A 160 11.68 -8.14 -0.37
CA ARG A 160 11.16 -8.09 -1.76
C ARG A 160 9.67 -8.37 -1.87
N THR A 161 9.04 -8.85 -0.83
CA THR A 161 7.63 -9.28 -0.81
C THR A 161 6.77 -8.50 0.18
N SER A 162 7.32 -7.50 0.84
CA SER A 162 6.60 -6.67 1.80
C SER A 162 6.71 -5.20 1.41
N ASP A 163 5.58 -4.53 1.35
CA ASP A 163 5.50 -3.12 0.93
C ASP A 163 5.71 -2.13 2.08
N PHE A 164 5.55 -2.58 3.33
CA PHE A 164 5.45 -1.71 4.50
C PHE A 164 6.28 -2.19 5.70
N GLY A 165 6.42 -1.32 6.70
CA GLY A 165 6.95 -1.68 8.03
C GLY A 165 8.47 -1.56 8.18
N PHE A 166 9.21 -1.21 7.13
CA PHE A 166 10.69 -1.14 7.17
C PHE A 166 11.24 -0.03 8.07
N SER A 167 10.41 0.92 8.50
CA SER A 167 10.78 1.91 9.52
C SER A 167 11.09 1.30 10.90
N SER A 168 10.65 0.07 11.15
CA SER A 168 10.94 -0.67 12.38
C SER A 168 12.35 -1.31 12.39
N LEU A 169 13.03 -1.37 11.23
CA LEU A 169 14.38 -1.91 11.15
C LEU A 169 15.40 -0.91 11.68
N SER A 170 16.18 -1.34 12.68
CA SER A 170 17.29 -0.55 13.19
C SER A 170 18.53 -0.66 12.29
N GLU A 171 19.36 0.37 12.29
CA GLU A 171 20.65 0.33 11.57
C GLU A 171 21.53 -0.84 12.04
N ASN A 172 21.59 -1.10 13.34
CA ASN A 172 22.28 -2.25 13.90
C ASN A 172 21.71 -3.58 13.41
N GLY A 173 20.38 -3.67 13.28
CA GLY A 173 19.71 -4.85 12.74
C GLY A 173 20.12 -5.12 11.30
N LEU A 174 20.13 -4.09 10.46
CA LEU A 174 20.56 -4.22 9.06
C LEU A 174 22.05 -4.58 8.94
N GLN A 175 22.92 -3.93 9.73
CA GLN A 175 24.34 -4.31 9.77
C GLN A 175 24.51 -5.78 10.13
N LYS A 176 23.75 -6.30 11.10
CA LYS A 176 23.74 -7.71 11.49
C LYS A 176 23.32 -8.62 10.35
N VAL A 177 22.27 -8.26 9.62
CA VAL A 177 21.78 -9.00 8.44
C VAL A 177 22.86 -9.07 7.37
N PHE A 178 23.44 -7.94 6.99
CA PHE A 178 24.43 -7.88 5.91
C PHE A 178 25.80 -8.45 6.29
N ALA A 179 26.15 -8.46 7.58
CA ALA A 179 27.32 -9.20 8.08
C ALA A 179 27.17 -10.72 7.88
N GLY A 180 25.94 -11.22 7.78
CA GLY A 180 25.63 -12.62 7.52
C GLY A 180 25.85 -13.09 6.07
N LYS A 181 26.15 -12.18 5.12
CA LYS A 181 26.43 -12.55 3.74
C LYS A 181 27.55 -13.58 3.62
N SER A 182 27.30 -14.67 2.92
CA SER A 182 28.34 -15.61 2.50
C SER A 182 29.33 -14.96 1.52
N GLN A 183 30.50 -15.56 1.36
CA GLN A 183 31.53 -15.04 0.43
C GLN A 183 30.98 -14.93 -1.02
N LYS A 184 30.15 -15.88 -1.43
CA LYS A 184 29.51 -15.86 -2.74
C LYS A 184 28.58 -14.66 -2.88
N GLN A 185 27.73 -14.40 -1.88
CA GLN A 185 26.78 -13.27 -1.90
C GLN A 185 27.52 -11.93 -1.92
N LYS A 186 28.64 -11.80 -1.19
CA LYS A 186 29.49 -10.59 -1.26
C LYS A 186 30.04 -10.37 -2.67
N GLN A 187 30.58 -11.42 -3.29
CA GLN A 187 31.07 -11.35 -4.67
C GLN A 187 29.96 -11.02 -5.68
N ASP A 188 28.76 -11.57 -5.49
CA ASP A 188 27.61 -11.26 -6.34
C ASP A 188 27.19 -9.79 -6.18
N THR A 189 27.18 -9.25 -4.97
CA THR A 189 26.94 -7.80 -4.73
C THR A 189 28.01 -6.94 -5.39
N GLU A 190 29.30 -7.25 -5.20
CA GLU A 190 30.42 -6.55 -5.84
C GLU A 190 30.30 -6.55 -7.37
N LYS A 191 29.93 -7.69 -7.94
CA LYS A 191 29.71 -7.81 -9.39
C LYS A 191 28.58 -6.90 -9.87
N LYS A 192 27.45 -6.84 -9.16
CA LYS A 192 26.34 -5.93 -9.47
C LYS A 192 26.79 -4.46 -9.37
N LEU A 193 27.48 -4.11 -8.29
CA LEU A 193 27.99 -2.76 -8.06
C LEU A 193 29.06 -2.35 -9.09
N SER A 194 29.79 -3.29 -9.69
CA SER A 194 30.81 -2.98 -10.70
C SER A 194 30.25 -2.28 -11.94
N SER A 195 28.94 -2.41 -12.20
CA SER A 195 28.24 -1.71 -13.28
C SER A 195 27.95 -0.23 -12.99
N LEU A 196 28.10 0.20 -11.74
CA LEU A 196 27.86 1.58 -11.31
C LEU A 196 29.15 2.42 -11.34
N PRO A 197 29.05 3.74 -11.57
CA PRO A 197 30.18 4.65 -11.45
C PRO A 197 30.63 4.76 -10.00
N ASP A 198 31.81 5.32 -9.72
CA ASP A 198 32.36 5.46 -8.36
C ASP A 198 31.50 6.39 -7.48
N VAL A 199 30.93 7.43 -8.09
CA VAL A 199 29.89 8.30 -7.50
C VAL A 199 28.58 8.00 -8.18
N VAL A 200 27.61 7.49 -7.42
CA VAL A 200 26.30 7.07 -7.90
C VAL A 200 25.29 8.13 -7.55
N THR A 201 24.51 8.57 -8.54
CA THR A 201 23.31 9.38 -8.29
C THR A 201 22.17 8.46 -7.94
N ILE A 202 21.58 8.66 -6.78
CA ILE A 202 20.42 7.93 -6.29
C ILE A 202 19.26 8.87 -6.05
N TYR A 203 18.09 8.33 -6.19
CA TYR A 203 16.83 9.06 -6.06
C TYR A 203 15.91 8.37 -5.06
N ARG A 204 15.06 9.16 -4.41
CA ARG A 204 13.98 8.65 -3.60
C ARG A 204 12.72 9.47 -3.83
N GLY A 205 11.62 8.81 -4.13
CA GLY A 205 10.30 9.42 -4.18
C GLY A 205 9.63 9.36 -2.81
N GLU A 206 9.12 10.48 -2.35
CA GLU A 206 8.37 10.57 -1.10
C GLU A 206 7.03 11.26 -1.31
N GLY A 207 5.99 10.67 -0.78
CA GLY A 207 4.67 11.26 -0.59
C GLY A 207 4.38 11.46 0.91
N SER A 208 3.17 11.89 1.24
CA SER A 208 2.75 12.20 2.62
C SER A 208 2.87 11.05 3.62
N LYS A 209 2.84 9.80 3.14
CA LYS A 209 2.90 8.57 3.96
C LYS A 209 4.25 7.85 3.88
N SER A 210 5.21 8.38 3.13
CA SER A 210 6.52 7.76 2.97
C SER A 210 7.37 7.90 4.24
N THR A 211 8.18 6.87 4.53
CA THR A 211 9.25 7.02 5.52
C THR A 211 10.19 8.13 5.08
N PRO A 212 10.48 9.15 5.91
CA PRO A 212 11.42 10.22 5.56
C PRO A 212 12.79 9.68 5.14
N TYR A 213 13.41 10.33 4.15
CA TYR A 213 14.71 9.88 3.59
C TYR A 213 15.80 9.76 4.65
N GLU A 214 15.75 10.57 5.70
CA GLU A 214 16.70 10.54 6.82
C GLU A 214 16.66 9.24 7.63
N LYS A 215 15.61 8.45 7.45
CA LYS A 215 15.38 7.16 8.12
C LYS A 215 15.24 5.99 7.14
N SER A 216 15.36 6.25 5.83
CA SER A 216 15.10 5.25 4.82
C SER A 216 16.38 4.64 4.26
N PHE A 217 16.38 3.32 4.14
CA PHE A 217 17.46 2.55 3.53
C PHE A 217 17.24 2.34 2.02
N SER A 218 16.01 2.48 1.54
CA SER A 218 15.61 2.20 0.16
C SER A 218 15.72 3.45 -0.71
N TRP A 219 16.49 3.33 -1.77
CA TRP A 219 16.69 4.35 -2.80
C TRP A 219 16.68 3.68 -4.18
N THR A 220 16.68 4.45 -5.25
CA THR A 220 16.75 3.93 -6.62
C THR A 220 17.76 4.68 -7.46
N THR A 221 18.36 3.99 -8.45
CA THR A 221 19.13 4.66 -9.50
C THR A 221 18.27 5.16 -10.65
N SER A 222 16.95 4.89 -10.64
CA SER A 222 15.98 5.28 -11.64
C SER A 222 15.18 6.50 -11.20
N TYR A 223 15.39 7.66 -11.83
CA TYR A 223 14.57 8.84 -11.59
C TYR A 223 13.08 8.57 -11.84
N LYS A 224 12.76 7.75 -12.86
CA LYS A 224 11.38 7.37 -13.18
C LYS A 224 10.73 6.56 -12.04
N ALA A 225 11.46 5.62 -11.44
CA ALA A 225 10.97 4.88 -10.29
C ALA A 225 10.73 5.79 -9.10
N ALA A 226 11.62 6.75 -8.83
CA ALA A 226 11.40 7.74 -7.77
C ALA A 226 10.15 8.60 -8.02
N CYS A 227 9.89 9.01 -9.27
CA CYS A 227 8.65 9.70 -9.62
C CYS A 227 7.41 8.86 -9.31
N PHE A 228 7.44 7.58 -9.67
CA PHE A 228 6.35 6.65 -9.37
C PHE A 228 6.08 6.57 -7.87
N PHE A 229 7.12 6.35 -7.05
CA PHE A 229 6.95 6.27 -5.59
C PHE A 229 6.50 7.58 -4.95
N ALA A 230 6.90 8.73 -5.49
CA ALA A 230 6.44 10.03 -5.01
C ALA A 230 4.95 10.25 -5.26
N CYS A 231 4.40 9.68 -6.34
CA CYS A 231 3.01 9.86 -6.77
C CYS A 231 2.10 8.67 -6.44
N ARG A 232 2.66 7.55 -5.96
CA ARG A 232 1.95 6.28 -5.72
C ARG A 232 0.78 6.40 -4.75
N ILE A 233 0.85 7.28 -3.77
CA ILE A 233 -0.21 7.50 -2.77
C ILE A 233 -0.93 8.80 -3.09
N PRO A 234 -2.28 8.80 -3.07
CA PRO A 234 -3.14 9.82 -3.68
C PRO A 234 -3.04 11.25 -3.14
N SER A 235 -2.27 11.50 -2.12
CA SER A 235 -1.99 12.86 -1.69
C SER A 235 -0.89 13.45 -2.56
N LEU A 236 -1.27 14.13 -3.61
CA LEU A 236 -0.35 14.96 -4.42
C LEU A 236 0.25 16.12 -3.61
N GLU A 237 -0.26 16.34 -2.40
CA GLU A 237 0.30 17.26 -1.44
C GLU A 237 1.58 16.69 -0.86
N ASN A 238 2.67 17.44 -0.97
CA ASN A 238 4.00 17.09 -0.46
C ASN A 238 4.77 15.98 -1.18
N SER A 239 4.37 15.58 -2.39
CA SER A 239 5.20 14.68 -3.20
C SER A 239 6.52 15.34 -3.55
N ARG A 240 7.65 14.65 -3.30
CA ARG A 240 8.98 15.19 -3.56
C ARG A 240 9.93 14.11 -4.05
N ILE A 241 10.92 14.50 -4.84
CA ILE A 241 12.06 13.65 -5.18
C ILE A 241 13.28 14.17 -4.46
N ILE A 242 13.92 13.29 -3.74
CA ILE A 242 15.20 13.52 -3.10
C ILE A 242 16.27 12.91 -3.99
N THR A 243 17.26 13.71 -4.34
CA THR A 243 18.43 13.29 -5.11
C THR A 243 19.67 13.37 -4.22
N ALA A 244 20.45 12.32 -4.18
CA ALA A 244 21.73 12.29 -3.48
C ALA A 244 22.83 11.75 -4.39
N HIS A 245 24.08 12.13 -4.10
CA HIS A 245 25.28 11.59 -4.70
C HIS A 245 26.06 10.84 -3.63
N VAL A 246 26.24 9.54 -3.83
CA VAL A 246 26.85 8.65 -2.83
C VAL A 246 28.03 7.90 -3.42
N SER A 247 28.99 7.53 -2.58
CA SER A 247 30.05 6.63 -3.01
C SER A 247 29.48 5.23 -3.24
N LYS A 248 29.89 4.60 -4.33
CA LYS A 248 29.57 3.20 -4.60
C LYS A 248 29.90 2.26 -3.44
N CYS A 249 30.95 2.58 -2.67
CA CYS A 249 31.39 1.79 -1.53
C CYS A 249 30.40 1.82 -0.36
N ASP A 250 29.53 2.84 -0.29
CA ASP A 250 28.53 2.98 0.78
C ASP A 250 27.23 2.22 0.47
N ILE A 251 27.09 1.71 -0.76
CA ILE A 251 25.93 0.93 -1.17
C ILE A 251 26.04 -0.48 -0.60
N ILE A 252 25.04 -0.87 0.19
CA ILE A 252 24.96 -2.16 0.86
C ILE A 252 24.50 -3.28 -0.07
N GLU A 253 23.50 -2.98 -0.92
CA GLU A 253 22.95 -3.92 -1.92
C GLU A 253 22.43 -3.15 -3.12
N TYR A 254 22.43 -3.82 -4.29
CA TYR A 254 21.89 -3.27 -5.53
C TYR A 254 21.09 -4.33 -6.30
N PHE A 255 19.88 -3.97 -6.76
CA PHE A 255 18.97 -4.82 -7.51
C PHE A 255 18.80 -4.32 -8.95
N PRO A 256 19.80 -4.54 -9.85
CA PRO A 256 19.81 -3.97 -11.21
C PRO A 256 18.74 -4.51 -12.14
N ASN A 257 18.24 -5.72 -11.88
CA ASN A 257 17.28 -6.41 -12.73
C ASN A 257 15.82 -6.11 -12.40
N ASP A 258 15.57 -5.47 -11.28
CA ASP A 258 14.24 -5.03 -10.91
C ASP A 258 13.94 -3.72 -11.65
N GLU A 259 12.69 -3.49 -12.03
CA GLU A 259 12.27 -2.26 -12.72
C GLU A 259 12.60 -1.01 -11.91
N GLU A 260 12.59 -1.15 -10.61
CA GLU A 260 12.90 -0.09 -9.66
C GLU A 260 14.40 0.25 -9.60
N LYS A 261 15.30 -0.68 -9.99
CA LYS A 261 16.76 -0.52 -9.86
C LYS A 261 17.17 -0.06 -8.47
N GLU A 262 16.65 -0.77 -7.48
CA GLU A 262 16.76 -0.37 -6.09
C GLU A 262 18.17 -0.48 -5.53
N VAL A 263 18.49 0.43 -4.63
CA VAL A 263 19.74 0.51 -3.89
C VAL A 263 19.45 0.54 -2.39
N LEU A 264 20.07 -0.32 -1.61
CA LEU A 264 20.05 -0.22 -0.17
C LEU A 264 21.31 0.51 0.32
N ILE A 265 21.11 1.56 1.11
CA ILE A 265 22.18 2.37 1.68
C ILE A 265 21.80 2.83 3.09
N SER A 266 22.78 2.92 3.99
CA SER A 266 22.54 3.49 5.32
C SER A 266 22.17 4.97 5.22
N PRO A 267 21.14 5.44 5.93
CA PRO A 267 20.83 6.87 6.01
C PRO A 267 22.03 7.72 6.46
N ALA A 268 22.89 7.17 7.31
CA ALA A 268 24.10 7.84 7.78
C ALA A 268 25.14 8.12 6.67
N ALA A 269 25.05 7.43 5.54
CA ALA A 269 25.92 7.66 4.37
C ALA A 269 25.37 8.76 3.43
N ILE A 270 24.18 9.28 3.69
CA ILE A 270 23.56 10.35 2.90
C ILE A 270 23.96 11.70 3.49
N ASN A 271 24.90 12.38 2.86
CA ASN A 271 25.46 13.63 3.42
C ASN A 271 24.79 14.89 2.85
N GLU A 272 24.53 14.91 1.55
CA GLU A 272 23.95 16.07 0.86
C GLU A 272 22.80 15.61 -0.04
N VAL A 273 21.68 16.29 0.06
CA VAL A 273 20.51 16.00 -0.76
C VAL A 273 20.02 17.26 -1.47
N LYS A 274 19.56 17.08 -2.69
CA LYS A 274 18.73 18.04 -3.40
C LYS A 274 17.29 17.56 -3.33
N ILE A 275 16.41 18.42 -2.86
CA ILE A 275 14.97 18.11 -2.77
C ILE A 275 14.27 18.89 -3.89
N ASP A 276 13.72 18.16 -4.85
CA ASP A 276 12.82 18.71 -5.86
C ASP A 276 11.39 18.33 -5.43
N THR A 277 10.64 19.31 -4.97
CA THR A 277 9.21 19.09 -4.74
C THR A 277 8.60 18.79 -6.10
N LEU A 278 8.06 17.60 -6.26
CA LEU A 278 7.16 17.29 -7.36
C LEU A 278 5.93 18.13 -7.07
N TYR A 279 5.76 19.08 -7.89
CA TYR A 279 4.75 20.09 -7.76
C TYR A 279 3.41 19.41 -7.48
N GLY A 280 2.84 19.66 -6.34
CA GLY A 280 1.42 19.50 -6.16
C GLY A 280 0.69 20.15 -7.32
N ILE A 281 -0.53 19.75 -7.59
CA ILE A 281 -1.38 20.30 -8.66
C ILE A 281 -1.33 21.84 -8.71
N ASP A 282 -1.12 22.49 -7.57
CA ASP A 282 -1.04 23.95 -7.48
C ASP A 282 0.13 24.58 -8.25
N ALA A 283 1.23 23.88 -8.41
CA ALA A 283 2.33 24.40 -9.23
C ALA A 283 2.17 24.08 -10.73
N LEU A 284 1.23 23.23 -11.11
CA LEU A 284 0.77 23.12 -12.49
C LEU A 284 -0.08 24.32 -12.90
N ALA A 285 -0.63 25.07 -11.92
CA ALA A 285 -1.41 26.28 -12.17
C ALA A 285 -0.67 27.29 -13.06
N ASP A 286 0.62 27.50 -12.78
CA ASP A 286 1.45 28.46 -13.53
C ASP A 286 1.94 27.87 -14.86
N LYS A 287 2.15 26.55 -14.92
CA LYS A 287 2.73 25.89 -16.11
C LYS A 287 1.67 25.45 -17.11
N ILE A 288 0.53 24.99 -16.63
CA ILE A 288 -0.57 24.47 -17.45
C ILE A 288 -1.90 24.98 -16.87
N PRO A 289 -2.21 26.29 -17.00
CA PRO A 289 -3.40 26.88 -16.36
C PRO A 289 -4.73 26.24 -16.76
N ALA A 290 -4.85 25.80 -18.02
CA ALA A 290 -6.06 25.14 -18.51
C ALA A 290 -6.29 23.78 -17.84
N PHE A 291 -5.23 22.99 -17.67
CA PHE A 291 -5.25 21.72 -16.93
C PHE A 291 -5.66 21.96 -15.47
N TYR A 292 -5.00 22.86 -14.78
CA TYR A 292 -5.26 23.16 -13.38
C TYR A 292 -6.70 23.61 -13.14
N SER A 293 -7.20 24.55 -13.93
CA SER A 293 -8.58 25.04 -13.82
C SER A 293 -9.61 23.93 -14.02
N LEU A 294 -9.37 23.06 -15.00
CA LEU A 294 -10.26 21.95 -15.29
C LEU A 294 -10.24 20.90 -14.16
N TYR A 295 -9.05 20.54 -13.69
CA TYR A 295 -8.88 19.62 -12.57
C TYR A 295 -9.58 20.12 -11.29
N GLN A 296 -9.32 21.37 -10.88
CA GLN A 296 -9.93 21.93 -9.67
C GLN A 296 -11.46 21.97 -9.74
N ARG A 297 -12.00 22.32 -10.91
CA ARG A 297 -13.44 22.32 -11.13
C ARG A 297 -14.06 20.95 -10.95
N TYR A 298 -13.43 19.90 -11.47
CA TYR A 298 -13.94 18.54 -11.38
C TYR A 298 -13.64 17.88 -10.04
N ARG A 299 -12.54 18.21 -9.38
CA ARG A 299 -12.23 17.77 -8.01
C ARG A 299 -13.40 18.06 -7.06
N SER A 300 -13.91 19.28 -7.05
CA SER A 300 -15.05 19.64 -6.19
C SER A 300 -16.33 18.89 -6.55
N ARG A 301 -16.57 18.63 -7.84
CA ARG A 301 -17.73 17.87 -8.30
C ARG A 301 -17.64 16.38 -7.93
N ILE A 302 -16.47 15.78 -8.05
CA ILE A 302 -16.20 14.39 -7.66
C ILE A 302 -16.48 14.22 -6.17
N SER A 303 -15.88 15.05 -5.32
CA SER A 303 -16.12 14.97 -3.89
C SER A 303 -17.61 15.07 -3.54
N ALA A 304 -18.31 16.06 -4.10
CA ALA A 304 -19.75 16.23 -3.83
C ALA A 304 -20.60 15.05 -4.31
N LEU A 305 -20.32 14.52 -5.52
CA LEU A 305 -21.09 13.39 -6.08
C LEU A 305 -20.90 12.12 -5.26
N TYR A 306 -19.67 11.81 -4.87
CA TYR A 306 -19.37 10.60 -4.11
C TYR A 306 -19.86 10.69 -2.66
N ASP A 307 -19.89 11.89 -2.05
CA ASP A 307 -20.52 12.15 -0.76
C ASP A 307 -22.03 11.86 -0.81
N ASP A 308 -22.73 12.36 -1.85
CA ASP A 308 -24.17 12.18 -2.03
C ASP A 308 -24.57 10.69 -2.21
N TYR A 309 -23.70 9.89 -2.82
CA TYR A 309 -23.95 8.46 -3.03
C TYR A 309 -23.40 7.57 -1.91
N GLY A 310 -22.83 8.13 -0.83
CA GLY A 310 -22.35 7.40 0.35
C GLY A 310 -21.18 6.44 0.06
N ARG A 311 -20.40 6.71 -0.99
CA ARG A 311 -19.34 5.85 -1.47
C ARG A 311 -17.93 6.23 -0.99
N ILE A 312 -17.86 6.83 0.17
CA ILE A 312 -16.57 7.21 0.80
C ILE A 312 -15.83 5.98 1.34
N ASP A 313 -16.56 4.87 1.58
CA ASP A 313 -16.04 3.67 2.24
C ASP A 313 -15.65 2.52 1.28
N ASP A 314 -15.75 2.73 -0.04
CA ASP A 314 -15.28 1.77 -1.05
C ASP A 314 -13.77 1.85 -1.15
N GLU A 315 -13.06 0.74 -0.89
CA GLU A 315 -11.60 0.78 -0.72
C GLU A 315 -10.84 1.04 -2.03
N GLU A 316 -11.38 0.60 -3.19
CA GLU A 316 -10.66 0.65 -4.47
C GLU A 316 -11.24 1.66 -5.46
N HIS A 317 -12.56 1.87 -5.51
CA HIS A 317 -13.25 2.66 -6.52
C HIS A 317 -13.98 3.89 -5.94
N ASN A 318 -13.32 4.59 -5.05
CA ASN A 318 -13.82 5.76 -4.32
C ASN A 318 -13.56 7.10 -5.06
N ALA A 319 -13.92 8.20 -4.41
CA ALA A 319 -13.64 9.55 -4.92
C ALA A 319 -12.15 9.79 -5.21
N GLU A 320 -11.25 9.20 -4.43
CA GLU A 320 -9.80 9.36 -4.62
C GLU A 320 -9.31 8.63 -5.89
N HIS A 321 -9.84 7.42 -6.19
CA HIS A 321 -9.62 6.74 -7.46
C HIS A 321 -10.04 7.64 -8.63
N THR A 322 -11.27 8.14 -8.60
CA THR A 322 -11.79 9.00 -9.65
C THR A 322 -10.96 10.28 -9.84
N LEU A 323 -10.44 10.86 -8.74
CA LEU A 323 -9.55 12.02 -8.80
C LEU A 323 -8.21 11.70 -9.45
N ARG A 324 -7.65 10.52 -9.22
CA ARG A 324 -6.41 10.08 -9.86
C ARG A 324 -6.63 9.79 -11.34
N VAL A 325 -7.69 9.10 -11.70
CA VAL A 325 -8.09 8.88 -13.10
C VAL A 325 -8.27 10.22 -13.82
N LEU A 326 -8.87 11.22 -13.17
CA LEU A 326 -8.99 12.57 -13.74
C LEU A 326 -7.61 13.20 -13.98
N PHE A 327 -6.73 13.12 -13.02
CA PHE A 327 -5.37 13.65 -13.13
C PHE A 327 -4.60 12.98 -14.26
N ASP A 328 -4.61 11.63 -14.30
CA ASP A 328 -3.90 10.85 -15.30
C ASP A 328 -4.44 11.09 -16.71
N ALA A 329 -5.76 11.16 -16.88
CA ALA A 329 -6.38 11.48 -18.17
C ALA A 329 -5.97 12.86 -18.68
N LEU A 330 -6.02 13.86 -17.82
CA LEU A 330 -5.60 15.23 -18.20
C LEU A 330 -4.10 15.30 -18.48
N LEU A 331 -3.28 14.54 -17.75
CA LEU A 331 -1.84 14.46 -17.98
C LEU A 331 -1.53 13.74 -19.30
N LEU A 332 -2.21 12.64 -19.61
CA LEU A 332 -2.09 11.94 -20.89
C LEU A 332 -2.39 12.86 -22.08
N VAL A 333 -3.45 13.68 -21.99
CA VAL A 333 -3.78 14.68 -23.00
C VAL A 333 -2.61 15.65 -23.24
N GLN A 334 -1.98 16.13 -22.17
CA GLN A 334 -0.85 17.05 -22.26
C GLN A 334 0.43 16.39 -22.81
N VAL A 335 0.79 15.21 -22.27
CA VAL A 335 2.02 14.51 -22.64
C VAL A 335 1.98 14.04 -24.10
N GLN A 336 0.82 13.63 -24.58
CA GLN A 336 0.62 13.19 -25.97
C GLN A 336 0.38 14.34 -26.94
N GLY A 337 0.29 15.59 -26.45
CA GLY A 337 0.03 16.77 -27.27
C GLY A 337 -1.34 16.73 -27.94
N ILE A 338 -2.34 16.12 -27.30
CA ILE A 338 -3.69 15.98 -27.84
C ILE A 338 -4.42 17.32 -27.69
N ASP A 339 -4.85 17.91 -28.80
CA ASP A 339 -5.68 19.12 -28.79
C ASP A 339 -7.15 18.72 -28.64
N LEU A 340 -7.71 18.97 -27.45
CA LEU A 340 -9.12 18.78 -27.15
C LEU A 340 -9.86 20.11 -27.19
N THR A 341 -10.97 20.15 -27.89
CA THR A 341 -11.91 21.27 -27.77
C THR A 341 -12.44 21.35 -26.33
N LYS A 342 -12.90 22.54 -25.91
CA LYS A 342 -13.54 22.72 -24.60
C LYS A 342 -14.68 21.72 -24.36
N LYS A 343 -15.46 21.41 -25.41
CA LYS A 343 -16.53 20.41 -25.32
C LYS A 343 -15.99 19.01 -25.06
N GLU A 344 -14.96 18.58 -25.77
CA GLU A 344 -14.34 17.26 -25.60
C GLU A 344 -13.69 17.10 -24.22
N SER A 345 -13.02 18.16 -23.75
CA SER A 345 -12.46 18.18 -22.39
C SER A 345 -13.56 17.97 -21.33
N HIS A 346 -14.71 18.64 -21.47
CA HIS A 346 -15.83 18.42 -20.57
C HIS A 346 -16.45 17.02 -20.72
N GLN A 347 -16.57 16.49 -21.94
CA GLN A 347 -17.06 15.12 -22.17
C GLN A 347 -16.19 14.07 -21.48
N LEU A 348 -14.86 14.21 -21.59
CA LEU A 348 -13.90 13.32 -20.93
C LEU A 348 -14.03 13.43 -19.40
N CYS A 349 -14.01 14.65 -18.86
CA CYS A 349 -14.08 14.86 -17.40
C CYS A 349 -15.45 14.44 -16.81
N ASP A 350 -16.54 14.67 -17.51
CA ASP A 350 -17.88 14.19 -17.08
C ASP A 350 -17.94 12.64 -17.14
N ALA A 351 -17.32 12.01 -18.14
CA ALA A 351 -17.24 10.55 -18.19
C ALA A 351 -16.43 10.01 -17.00
N ILE A 352 -15.29 10.61 -16.68
CA ILE A 352 -14.47 10.25 -15.52
C ILE A 352 -15.26 10.43 -14.22
N LEU A 353 -15.98 11.55 -14.06
CA LEU A 353 -16.78 11.82 -12.87
C LEU A 353 -17.79 10.70 -12.57
N TYR A 354 -18.36 10.10 -13.59
CA TYR A 354 -19.45 9.11 -13.44
C TYR A 354 -19.02 7.67 -13.69
N HIS A 355 -17.83 7.35 -14.20
CA HIS A 355 -17.51 6.00 -14.72
C HIS A 355 -17.77 4.88 -13.71
N ASP A 356 -17.41 5.04 -12.47
CA ASP A 356 -17.51 4.04 -11.41
C ASP A 356 -18.62 4.28 -10.37
N ILE A 357 -19.43 5.35 -10.53
CA ILE A 357 -20.46 5.69 -9.54
C ILE A 357 -21.54 4.58 -9.40
N GLY A 358 -21.70 3.74 -10.42
CA GLY A 358 -22.63 2.60 -10.45
C GLY A 358 -22.11 1.31 -9.81
N ARG A 359 -20.86 1.25 -9.35
CA ARG A 359 -20.31 0.10 -8.61
C ARG A 359 -21.00 -0.08 -7.27
N THR A 360 -21.11 -1.32 -6.82
CA THR A 360 -21.68 -1.70 -5.52
C THR A 360 -20.69 -2.48 -4.65
N ASN A 361 -19.58 -2.96 -5.21
CA ASN A 361 -18.50 -3.68 -4.55
C ASN A 361 -17.25 -3.63 -5.45
N ASP A 362 -16.13 -4.17 -4.98
CA ASP A 362 -14.85 -4.27 -5.70
C ASP A 362 -14.71 -5.56 -6.54
N ASP A 363 -15.74 -6.41 -6.57
CA ASP A 363 -15.75 -7.61 -7.41
C ASP A 363 -15.77 -7.25 -8.92
N VAL A 364 -15.36 -8.20 -9.76
CA VAL A 364 -15.47 -8.05 -11.22
C VAL A 364 -16.94 -7.90 -11.61
N ASP A 365 -17.35 -6.72 -12.03
CA ASP A 365 -18.71 -6.38 -12.42
C ASP A 365 -18.73 -5.66 -13.77
N ASP A 366 -18.91 -6.39 -14.86
CA ASP A 366 -19.05 -5.82 -16.23
C ASP A 366 -20.32 -4.97 -16.40
N SER A 367 -21.24 -4.97 -15.42
CA SER A 367 -22.50 -4.24 -15.49
C SER A 367 -22.44 -2.85 -14.84
N HIS A 368 -21.39 -2.53 -14.08
CA HIS A 368 -21.32 -1.26 -13.35
C HIS A 368 -21.29 -0.03 -14.28
N GLY A 369 -20.67 -0.14 -15.46
CA GLY A 369 -20.67 0.92 -16.45
C GLY A 369 -22.06 1.28 -16.95
N ALA A 370 -22.93 0.28 -17.17
CA ALA A 370 -24.32 0.53 -17.52
C ALA A 370 -25.11 1.20 -16.38
N LYS A 371 -24.90 0.78 -15.14
CA LYS A 371 -25.51 1.41 -13.96
C LYS A 371 -25.01 2.86 -13.79
N SER A 372 -23.72 3.10 -13.99
CA SER A 372 -23.11 4.43 -13.96
C SER A 372 -23.70 5.36 -15.02
N ARG A 373 -23.89 4.85 -16.24
CA ARG A 373 -24.56 5.56 -17.33
C ARG A 373 -26.00 5.94 -16.95
N ASP A 374 -26.74 5.03 -16.35
CA ASP A 374 -28.13 5.29 -15.95
C ASP A 374 -28.16 6.39 -14.86
N ILE A 375 -27.28 6.35 -13.89
CA ILE A 375 -27.10 7.44 -12.90
C ILE A 375 -26.76 8.76 -13.58
N TYR A 376 -25.88 8.76 -14.59
CA TYR A 376 -25.57 9.96 -15.37
C TYR A 376 -26.82 10.54 -16.04
N TYR A 377 -27.69 9.70 -16.66
CA TYR A 377 -28.94 10.14 -17.28
C TYR A 377 -29.93 10.69 -16.26
N ASP A 378 -29.97 10.14 -15.05
CA ASP A 378 -30.91 10.57 -14.01
C ASP A 378 -30.47 11.89 -13.33
N THR A 379 -29.17 12.17 -13.28
CA THR A 379 -28.62 13.32 -12.56
C THR A 379 -28.30 14.53 -13.45
N VAL A 380 -28.09 14.32 -14.75
CA VAL A 380 -27.69 15.38 -15.69
C VAL A 380 -28.82 15.69 -16.66
N SER A 381 -29.31 16.93 -16.66
CA SER A 381 -30.46 17.34 -17.48
C SER A 381 -30.14 17.45 -18.98
N ASP A 382 -28.89 17.71 -19.37
CA ASP A 382 -28.47 17.81 -20.79
C ASP A 382 -27.36 16.75 -21.06
N CYS A 383 -27.82 15.50 -21.08
CA CYS A 383 -26.94 14.34 -21.24
C CYS A 383 -26.36 14.25 -22.65
N ASN A 384 -25.05 13.99 -22.70
CA ASN A 384 -24.34 13.80 -23.96
C ASN A 384 -24.19 12.31 -24.29
N PRO A 385 -24.67 11.83 -25.44
CA PRO A 385 -24.61 10.41 -25.83
C PRO A 385 -23.15 9.90 -25.94
N ALA A 386 -22.18 10.76 -26.29
CA ALA A 386 -20.79 10.37 -26.34
C ALA A 386 -20.22 10.16 -24.92
N THR A 387 -20.54 11.05 -23.97
CA THR A 387 -20.20 10.90 -22.56
C THR A 387 -20.82 9.62 -21.97
N ALA A 388 -22.09 9.40 -22.22
CA ALA A 388 -22.81 8.18 -21.80
C ALA A 388 -22.15 6.90 -22.35
N PHE A 389 -21.69 6.93 -23.60
CA PHE A 389 -20.93 5.84 -24.21
C PHE A 389 -19.61 5.58 -23.47
N LEU A 390 -18.83 6.61 -23.18
CA LEU A 390 -17.58 6.47 -22.44
C LEU A 390 -17.83 5.81 -21.08
N ILE A 391 -18.85 6.28 -20.35
CA ILE A 391 -19.22 5.75 -19.03
C ILE A 391 -19.61 4.27 -19.13
N GLU A 392 -20.48 3.91 -20.07
CA GLU A 392 -20.99 2.52 -20.18
C GLU A 392 -19.89 1.54 -20.56
N TYR A 393 -19.03 1.92 -21.51
CA TYR A 393 -18.08 0.98 -22.13
C TYR A 393 -16.71 0.93 -21.47
N HIS A 394 -16.39 1.79 -20.51
CA HIS A 394 -15.05 1.81 -19.90
C HIS A 394 -14.66 0.47 -19.26
N CYS A 395 -15.61 -0.29 -18.71
CA CYS A 395 -15.37 -1.58 -18.07
C CYS A 395 -15.46 -2.78 -19.06
N LEU A 396 -15.83 -2.55 -20.31
CA LEU A 396 -16.05 -3.61 -21.28
C LEU A 396 -14.84 -3.83 -22.20
N ASP A 397 -14.88 -4.94 -22.96
CA ASP A 397 -13.88 -5.27 -23.97
C ASP A 397 -13.86 -4.22 -25.11
N ASP A 398 -12.65 -3.79 -25.51
CA ASP A 398 -12.45 -2.74 -26.50
C ASP A 398 -13.02 -3.10 -27.89
N ARG A 399 -13.01 -4.39 -28.25
CA ARG A 399 -13.57 -4.84 -29.54
C ARG A 399 -15.08 -4.65 -29.58
N LYS A 400 -15.76 -4.92 -28.43
CA LYS A 400 -17.19 -4.70 -28.27
C LYS A 400 -17.48 -3.20 -28.32
N ALA A 401 -16.74 -2.40 -27.54
CA ALA A 401 -16.91 -0.95 -27.55
C ALA A 401 -16.77 -0.36 -28.96
N LEU A 402 -15.73 -0.77 -29.71
CA LEU A 402 -15.50 -0.27 -31.05
C LEU A 402 -16.59 -0.71 -32.03
N ALA A 403 -17.09 -1.94 -31.93
CA ALA A 403 -18.16 -2.46 -32.79
C ALA A 403 -19.48 -1.69 -32.57
N ASP A 404 -19.83 -1.47 -31.31
CA ASP A 404 -21.05 -0.78 -30.92
C ASP A 404 -20.96 0.72 -31.27
N LEU A 405 -19.80 1.36 -31.08
CA LEU A 405 -19.57 2.74 -31.51
C LEU A 405 -19.77 2.89 -33.02
N LYS A 406 -19.25 1.96 -33.84
CA LYS A 406 -19.39 2.01 -35.31
C LYS A 406 -20.85 1.96 -35.77
N THR A 407 -21.70 1.23 -35.07
CA THR A 407 -23.14 1.09 -35.41
C THR A 407 -24.02 2.13 -34.75
N SER A 408 -23.53 2.85 -33.73
CA SER A 408 -24.26 3.89 -33.00
C SER A 408 -24.60 5.13 -33.86
N ASN A 409 -25.53 5.94 -33.39
CA ASN A 409 -25.85 7.24 -33.99
C ASN A 409 -24.97 8.39 -33.46
N ILE A 410 -23.90 8.05 -32.71
CA ILE A 410 -22.99 9.07 -32.15
C ILE A 410 -22.18 9.69 -33.29
N ARG A 411 -22.06 11.03 -33.26
CA ARG A 411 -21.27 11.79 -34.21
C ARG A 411 -19.78 11.83 -33.82
N ASN A 412 -18.90 12.09 -34.78
CA ASN A 412 -17.45 12.21 -34.54
C ASN A 412 -16.85 11.00 -33.84
N LYS A 413 -17.17 9.79 -34.33
CA LYS A 413 -16.79 8.51 -33.72
C LYS A 413 -15.29 8.38 -33.45
N GLU A 414 -14.43 8.92 -34.32
CA GLU A 414 -12.99 8.92 -34.13
C GLU A 414 -12.56 9.71 -32.87
N ARG A 415 -13.20 10.87 -32.64
CA ARG A 415 -12.92 11.68 -31.44
C ARG A 415 -13.49 11.03 -30.18
N VAL A 416 -14.64 10.41 -30.28
CA VAL A 416 -15.22 9.64 -29.16
C VAL A 416 -14.35 8.46 -28.80
N TRP A 417 -13.81 7.75 -29.81
CA TRP A 417 -12.86 6.66 -29.59
C TRP A 417 -11.58 7.15 -28.92
N LEU A 418 -11.04 8.28 -29.34
CA LEU A 418 -9.88 8.90 -28.69
C LEU A 418 -10.15 9.20 -27.21
N LEU A 419 -11.31 9.81 -26.88
CA LEU A 419 -11.68 10.09 -25.48
C LEU A 419 -11.84 8.78 -24.67
N TYR A 420 -12.42 7.75 -25.31
CA TYR A 420 -12.55 6.42 -24.70
C TYR A 420 -11.21 5.80 -24.36
N THR A 421 -10.24 5.83 -25.28
CA THR A 421 -8.90 5.28 -25.03
C THR A 421 -8.17 6.06 -23.92
N ILE A 422 -8.29 7.38 -23.88
CA ILE A 422 -7.71 8.20 -22.80
C ILE A 422 -8.31 7.81 -21.44
N LEU A 423 -9.64 7.66 -21.35
CA LEU A 423 -10.29 7.24 -20.11
C LEU A 423 -9.82 5.85 -19.68
N LYS A 424 -9.79 4.86 -20.57
CA LYS A 424 -9.34 3.50 -20.27
C LYS A 424 -7.88 3.44 -19.86
N ASP A 425 -7.01 4.17 -20.55
CA ASP A 425 -5.59 4.21 -20.20
C ASP A 425 -5.37 4.86 -18.83
N ALA A 426 -6.11 5.93 -18.51
CA ALA A 426 -6.04 6.58 -17.22
C ALA A 426 -6.55 5.67 -16.08
N ASP A 427 -7.68 5.00 -16.27
CA ASP A 427 -8.22 4.03 -15.32
C ASP A 427 -7.27 2.83 -15.15
N ALA A 428 -6.66 2.33 -16.23
CA ALA A 428 -5.68 1.26 -16.17
C ALA A 428 -4.39 1.68 -15.44
N LEU A 429 -3.92 2.92 -15.63
CA LEU A 429 -2.75 3.45 -14.92
C LEU A 429 -2.99 3.49 -13.40
N ASP A 430 -4.21 3.82 -12.98
CA ASP A 430 -4.54 3.83 -11.56
C ASP A 430 -4.66 2.42 -10.95
N ARG A 431 -4.94 1.38 -11.75
CA ARG A 431 -4.96 -0.04 -11.30
C ARG A 431 -3.57 -0.61 -11.03
N VAL A 432 -2.51 -0.04 -11.60
CA VAL A 432 -1.12 -0.46 -11.38
C VAL A 432 -0.60 0.10 -10.05
N ARG A 433 -1.46 0.05 -9.02
CA ARG A 433 -1.12 0.39 -7.64
C ARG A 433 -0.54 -0.83 -6.94
N PHE A 434 0.75 -1.07 -7.08
CA PHE A 434 1.46 -2.11 -6.32
C PHE A 434 2.50 -1.51 -5.41
#